data_444a0552a6abdd9a329049aad449de65
#
_entry.id   444a0552a6abdd9a329049aad449de65
#
_cell.length_a   1.000
_cell.length_b   1.000
_cell.length_c   1.000
_cell.angle_alpha   90.00
_cell.angle_beta   90.00
_cell.angle_gamma   90.00
#
_symmetry.space_group_name_H-M   'P 1'
#
loop_
_entity.id
_entity.type
_entity.pdbx_description
1 polymer ?
#
loop_
_entity_poly.entity_id
_entity_poly.type
_entity_poly.pdbx_seq_one_letter_code
_entity_poly.pdbx_strand_id
1 'polypeptide(L)'
;MVTVLVTGCGSDPYDMAYKLNNDVSSFQITGASMAQETLTPFASDLCVAGESDIATSSVALPEVGAAALFNQKSLETVYAKNVNEQLNPASLTKIMTALVAIKYGSSDQMLTASENVRITEPGATLCGLNPGDQMTMEQALHVLLLQSANDVAIMIAEGISGSVEEFVALMNEEAAALGATNCNFTNPNGLTEEGHYMTAYDLYLIFQEALQYELFNQIIQMSTYTTTYHDRNGGEKALDIKNSNRYLRGTWEM
;
A
#
# COMPACT_ATOMS: atom_id res chain seq x y z
N MET A 1 57.57 30.31 -31.13
CA MET A 1 56.15 30.37 -31.53
C MET A 1 55.67 28.93 -31.64
N VAL A 2 55.02 28.40 -30.58
CA VAL A 2 54.54 27.01 -30.55
C VAL A 2 53.03 27.10 -30.73
N THR A 3 52.57 26.59 -31.88
CA THR A 3 51.15 26.52 -32.21
C THR A 3 50.60 25.21 -31.67
N VAL A 4 49.78 25.25 -30.65
CA VAL A 4 49.02 24.08 -30.18
C VAL A 4 47.71 24.02 -30.96
N LEU A 5 47.58 23.03 -31.83
CA LEU A 5 46.33 22.64 -32.48
C LEU A 5 45.52 21.79 -31.52
N VAL A 6 44.45 22.35 -30.99
CA VAL A 6 43.43 21.58 -30.29
C VAL A 6 42.47 21.08 -31.37
N THR A 7 42.60 19.81 -31.74
CA THR A 7 41.60 19.13 -32.55
C THR A 7 40.41 18.80 -31.65
N GLY A 8 39.27 19.40 -31.98
CA GLY A 8 38.02 19.17 -31.29
C GLY A 8 37.56 17.72 -31.39
N CYS A 9 36.86 17.27 -30.41
CA CYS A 9 36.25 15.95 -30.26
C CYS A 9 35.50 15.57 -31.55
N GLY A 10 35.91 14.48 -32.16
CA GLY A 10 35.12 13.81 -33.16
C GLY A 10 33.75 13.40 -32.61
N SER A 11 32.76 13.54 -33.44
CA SER A 11 31.39 13.05 -33.20
C SER A 11 31.31 11.53 -33.41
N ASP A 12 32.11 10.77 -32.69
CA ASP A 12 31.86 9.34 -32.63
C ASP A 12 30.69 9.10 -31.67
N PRO A 13 29.60 8.47 -32.14
CA PRO A 13 28.52 8.09 -31.26
C PRO A 13 29.10 7.18 -30.18
N TYR A 14 28.75 7.47 -28.94
CA TYR A 14 29.12 6.67 -27.78
C TYR A 14 28.69 5.21 -28.04
N ASP A 15 29.66 4.35 -28.30
CA ASP A 15 29.40 2.93 -28.55
C ASP A 15 29.10 2.33 -27.18
N MET A 16 27.78 2.20 -26.86
CA MET A 16 27.35 1.59 -25.60
C MET A 16 27.77 0.13 -25.61
N ALA A 17 28.50 -0.27 -24.59
CA ALA A 17 29.05 -1.63 -24.46
C ALA A 17 27.96 -2.71 -24.32
N TYR A 18 26.68 -2.37 -24.46
CA TYR A 18 25.57 -3.30 -24.44
C TYR A 18 24.60 -3.01 -25.58
N LYS A 19 24.20 -4.07 -26.26
CA LYS A 19 23.11 -4.02 -27.24
C LYS A 19 21.81 -4.27 -26.53
N LEU A 20 20.89 -3.30 -26.58
CA LEU A 20 19.49 -3.55 -26.26
C LEU A 20 18.92 -4.49 -27.35
N ASN A 21 18.79 -5.77 -27.03
CA ASN A 21 17.90 -6.62 -27.79
C ASN A 21 16.47 -6.21 -27.45
N ASN A 22 15.58 -6.22 -28.46
CA ASN A 22 14.15 -5.88 -28.29
C ASN A 22 13.36 -6.83 -27.35
N ASP A 23 13.99 -7.81 -26.75
CA ASP A 23 13.47 -8.53 -25.61
C ASP A 23 13.76 -7.71 -24.35
N VAL A 24 12.75 -7.05 -23.85
CA VAL A 24 12.78 -6.11 -22.70
C VAL A 24 13.20 -6.78 -21.39
N SER A 25 13.43 -8.08 -21.40
CA SER A 25 13.69 -8.90 -20.20
C SER A 25 15.06 -9.57 -20.11
N SER A 26 16.01 -9.32 -21.03
CA SER A 26 17.33 -9.95 -20.94
C SER A 26 18.49 -8.99 -21.19
N PHE A 27 19.27 -8.73 -20.16
CA PHE A 27 20.58 -8.09 -20.29
C PHE A 27 21.65 -9.16 -20.48
N GLN A 28 22.36 -9.13 -21.60
CA GLN A 28 23.57 -9.94 -21.78
C GLN A 28 24.81 -9.08 -21.57
N ILE A 29 25.60 -9.41 -20.55
CA ILE A 29 26.94 -8.84 -20.38
C ILE A 29 27.88 -9.68 -21.23
N THR A 30 28.34 -9.15 -22.37
CA THR A 30 29.36 -9.79 -23.21
C THR A 30 30.74 -9.38 -22.72
N GLY A 31 31.42 -10.26 -21.96
CA GLY A 31 32.80 -10.08 -21.55
C GLY A 31 33.23 -11.06 -20.47
N ALA A 32 34.02 -12.05 -20.89
CA ALA A 32 34.65 -13.11 -20.11
C ALA A 32 33.71 -14.21 -19.58
N SER A 33 34.10 -15.43 -19.89
CA SER A 33 33.48 -16.70 -19.51
C SER A 33 33.23 -16.81 -17.99
N MET A 34 32.08 -16.32 -17.54
CA MET A 34 31.49 -16.74 -16.27
C MET A 34 30.13 -17.35 -16.57
N ALA A 35 29.76 -18.34 -15.78
CA ALA A 35 28.48 -19.00 -15.87
C ALA A 35 27.36 -17.98 -16.12
N GLN A 36 26.50 -18.29 -17.06
CA GLN A 36 25.36 -17.47 -17.46
C GLN A 36 24.41 -17.37 -16.27
N GLU A 37 24.68 -16.46 -15.31
CA GLU A 37 23.69 -16.06 -14.33
C GLU A 37 22.64 -15.25 -15.10
N THR A 38 21.50 -15.85 -15.36
CA THR A 38 20.32 -15.14 -15.83
C THR A 38 19.92 -14.19 -14.72
N LEU A 39 20.18 -12.89 -14.92
CA LEU A 39 19.65 -11.88 -14.02
C LEU A 39 18.13 -11.98 -14.07
N THR A 40 17.53 -12.35 -12.96
CA THR A 40 16.08 -12.28 -12.82
C THR A 40 15.66 -10.81 -12.84
N PRO A 41 14.60 -10.43 -13.57
CA PRO A 41 14.06 -9.08 -13.52
C PRO A 41 13.73 -8.69 -12.07
N PHE A 42 13.92 -7.43 -11.72
CA PHE A 42 13.69 -6.90 -10.36
C PHE A 42 12.28 -7.18 -9.81
N ALA A 43 11.29 -7.34 -10.67
CA ALA A 43 9.89 -7.59 -10.32
C ALA A 43 9.33 -8.80 -11.07
N SER A 44 10.09 -9.90 -11.10
CA SER A 44 9.73 -11.12 -11.84
C SER A 44 8.45 -11.81 -11.36
N ASP A 45 7.97 -11.45 -10.19
CA ASP A 45 6.80 -11.98 -9.49
C ASP A 45 5.62 -11.00 -9.42
N LEU A 46 5.75 -9.83 -10.05
CA LEU A 46 4.71 -8.81 -10.11
C LEU A 46 4.11 -8.66 -11.51
N CYS A 47 2.81 -8.39 -11.56
CA CYS A 47 2.16 -7.96 -12.79
C CYS A 47 2.59 -6.53 -13.11
N VAL A 48 2.88 -6.25 -14.36
CA VAL A 48 3.25 -4.90 -14.82
C VAL A 48 2.07 -4.27 -15.54
N ALA A 49 1.68 -3.07 -15.14
CA ALA A 49 0.71 -2.25 -15.84
C ALA A 49 1.45 -1.19 -16.68
N GLY A 50 1.11 -1.10 -17.96
CA GLY A 50 1.62 -0.06 -18.86
C GLY A 50 0.91 1.29 -18.68
N GLU A 51 1.31 2.27 -19.49
CA GLU A 51 0.66 3.60 -19.50
C GLU A 51 -0.72 3.59 -20.16
N SER A 52 -1.00 2.62 -21.01
CA SER A 52 -2.24 2.53 -21.77
C SER A 52 -3.26 1.63 -21.09
N ASP A 53 -4.53 2.01 -21.20
CA ASP A 53 -5.65 1.18 -20.74
C ASP A 53 -5.69 -0.15 -21.51
N ILE A 54 -6.01 -1.22 -20.77
CA ILE A 54 -6.24 -2.57 -21.31
C ILE A 54 -7.73 -2.87 -21.14
N ALA A 55 -8.46 -2.79 -22.26
CA ALA A 55 -9.89 -3.06 -22.27
C ALA A 55 -10.18 -4.51 -22.64
N THR A 56 -11.21 -5.11 -22.05
CA THR A 56 -11.79 -6.35 -22.51
C THR A 56 -13.22 -6.08 -23.01
N SER A 57 -13.66 -6.80 -24.02
CA SER A 57 -15.01 -6.64 -24.60
C SER A 57 -16.15 -6.98 -23.63
N SER A 58 -15.84 -7.63 -22.51
CA SER A 58 -16.81 -8.13 -21.54
C SER A 58 -16.91 -7.28 -20.27
N VAL A 59 -16.02 -6.30 -20.06
CA VAL A 59 -16.01 -5.47 -18.84
C VAL A 59 -16.06 -4.00 -19.21
N ALA A 60 -17.15 -3.33 -18.79
CA ALA A 60 -17.26 -1.88 -18.86
C ALA A 60 -17.53 -1.35 -17.44
N LEU A 61 -16.66 -0.46 -16.97
CA LEU A 61 -16.73 0.17 -15.64
C LEU A 61 -16.78 1.70 -15.79
N PRO A 62 -17.87 2.27 -16.36
CA PRO A 62 -17.93 3.70 -16.66
C PRO A 62 -17.89 4.58 -15.40
N GLU A 63 -18.46 4.11 -14.31
CA GLU A 63 -18.60 4.87 -13.04
C GLU A 63 -17.35 4.77 -12.13
N VAL A 64 -16.34 3.96 -12.50
CA VAL A 64 -15.14 3.78 -11.70
C VAL A 64 -14.03 4.67 -12.23
N GLY A 65 -13.39 5.47 -11.35
CA GLY A 65 -12.30 6.37 -11.70
C GLY A 65 -11.09 5.61 -12.24
N ALA A 66 -10.59 4.64 -11.49
CA ALA A 66 -9.51 3.73 -11.90
C ALA A 66 -9.82 2.29 -11.50
N ALA A 67 -9.36 1.32 -12.28
CA ALA A 67 -9.51 -0.09 -11.98
C ALA A 67 -8.45 -0.95 -12.67
N ALA A 68 -8.05 -2.05 -12.02
CA ALA A 68 -7.18 -3.04 -12.62
C ALA A 68 -7.57 -4.46 -12.21
N LEU A 69 -7.29 -5.43 -13.08
CA LEU A 69 -7.39 -6.84 -12.81
C LEU A 69 -6.09 -7.53 -13.21
N PHE A 70 -5.46 -8.16 -12.24
CA PHE A 70 -4.19 -8.84 -12.39
C PHE A 70 -4.34 -10.34 -12.22
N ASN A 71 -3.76 -11.13 -13.12
CA ASN A 71 -3.63 -12.57 -12.98
C ASN A 71 -2.26 -12.89 -12.39
N GLN A 72 -2.21 -13.20 -11.11
CA GLN A 72 -0.97 -13.47 -10.39
C GLN A 72 -0.26 -14.76 -10.78
N LYS A 73 -0.97 -15.71 -11.41
CA LYS A 73 -0.36 -16.96 -11.88
C LYS A 73 0.39 -16.80 -13.19
N SER A 74 -0.19 -16.03 -14.13
CA SER A 74 0.44 -15.73 -15.41
C SER A 74 1.21 -14.42 -15.40
N LEU A 75 1.14 -13.63 -14.32
CA LEU A 75 1.73 -12.30 -14.17
C LEU A 75 1.25 -11.32 -15.25
N GLU A 76 0.00 -11.46 -15.68
CA GLU A 76 -0.60 -10.64 -16.72
C GLU A 76 -1.55 -9.60 -16.15
N THR A 77 -1.51 -8.39 -16.66
CA THR A 77 -2.55 -7.38 -16.48
C THR A 77 -3.69 -7.67 -17.44
N VAL A 78 -4.80 -8.20 -16.92
CA VAL A 78 -5.96 -8.62 -17.71
C VAL A 78 -6.84 -7.44 -18.10
N TYR A 79 -6.94 -6.44 -17.21
CA TYR A 79 -7.71 -5.21 -17.40
C TYR A 79 -7.00 -4.06 -16.71
N ALA A 80 -6.97 -2.90 -17.35
CA ALA A 80 -6.48 -1.67 -16.77
C ALA A 80 -7.29 -0.48 -17.29
N LYS A 81 -7.77 0.37 -16.39
CA LYS A 81 -8.42 1.66 -16.67
C LYS A 81 -7.80 2.70 -15.76
N ASN A 82 -7.21 3.75 -16.32
CA ASN A 82 -6.63 4.86 -15.57
C ASN A 82 -5.73 4.37 -14.40
N VAL A 83 -5.01 3.27 -14.59
CA VAL A 83 -4.33 2.53 -13.51
C VAL A 83 -3.24 3.36 -12.82
N ASN A 84 -2.70 4.36 -13.51
CA ASN A 84 -1.69 5.30 -13.03
C ASN A 84 -2.27 6.69 -12.67
N GLU A 85 -3.60 6.86 -12.70
CA GLU A 85 -4.23 8.11 -12.30
C GLU A 85 -4.17 8.29 -10.78
N GLN A 86 -3.70 9.46 -10.33
CA GLN A 86 -3.65 9.83 -8.92
C GLN A 86 -5.04 10.20 -8.43
N LEU A 87 -5.59 9.40 -7.55
CA LEU A 87 -6.92 9.57 -6.97
C LEU A 87 -6.83 9.60 -5.44
N ASN A 88 -7.81 10.21 -4.80
CA ASN A 88 -7.95 10.12 -3.34
C ASN A 88 -8.30 8.67 -2.97
N PRO A 89 -7.45 7.96 -2.21
CA PRO A 89 -7.65 6.55 -1.88
C PRO A 89 -8.74 6.33 -0.83
N ALA A 90 -9.14 7.37 -0.11
CA ALA A 90 -10.01 7.24 1.05
C ALA A 90 -9.51 6.13 1.99
N SER A 91 -10.40 5.29 2.51
CA SER A 91 -10.06 4.22 3.45
C SER A 91 -9.15 3.10 2.90
N LEU A 92 -8.85 3.06 1.60
CA LEU A 92 -7.83 2.15 1.07
C LEU A 92 -6.43 2.47 1.62
N THR A 93 -6.20 3.70 2.09
CA THR A 93 -5.02 4.11 2.85
C THR A 93 -4.71 3.17 4.02
N LYS A 94 -5.74 2.62 4.68
CA LYS A 94 -5.59 1.76 5.86
C LYS A 94 -4.91 0.42 5.56
N ILE A 95 -4.83 0.03 4.29
CA ILE A 95 -4.02 -1.13 3.87
C ILE A 95 -2.54 -0.84 4.13
N MET A 96 -2.08 0.37 3.76
CA MET A 96 -0.71 0.80 4.04
C MET A 96 -0.46 0.96 5.53
N THR A 97 -1.42 1.54 6.27
CA THR A 97 -1.34 1.65 7.73
C THR A 97 -1.21 0.27 8.39
N ALA A 98 -1.99 -0.71 7.96
CA ALA A 98 -1.90 -2.07 8.47
C ALA A 98 -0.57 -2.74 8.12
N LEU A 99 -0.08 -2.56 6.89
CA LEU A 99 1.21 -3.08 6.45
C LEU A 99 2.35 -2.56 7.31
N VAL A 100 2.44 -1.25 7.52
CA VAL A 100 3.45 -0.63 8.38
C VAL A 100 3.33 -1.12 9.82
N ALA A 101 2.10 -1.20 10.35
CA ALA A 101 1.87 -1.70 11.70
C ALA A 101 2.33 -3.15 11.89
N ILE A 102 2.10 -4.01 10.90
CA ILE A 102 2.54 -5.42 10.95
C ILE A 102 4.06 -5.55 10.82
N LYS A 103 4.69 -4.73 9.98
CA LYS A 103 6.15 -4.76 9.75
C LYS A 103 6.95 -4.24 10.94
N TYR A 104 6.49 -3.20 11.58
CA TYR A 104 7.26 -2.43 12.57
C TYR A 104 6.75 -2.56 14.01
N GLY A 105 5.54 -3.10 14.21
CA GLY A 105 4.95 -3.35 15.51
C GLY A 105 5.04 -4.80 15.97
N SER A 106 4.51 -5.04 17.16
CA SER A 106 4.30 -6.40 17.69
C SER A 106 2.82 -6.59 18.01
N SER A 107 2.26 -7.77 17.70
CA SER A 107 0.84 -8.07 17.89
C SER A 107 0.36 -7.87 19.34
N ASP A 108 1.23 -8.11 20.31
CA ASP A 108 0.97 -7.97 21.74
C ASP A 108 1.30 -6.57 22.29
N GLN A 109 1.84 -5.66 21.46
CA GLN A 109 2.11 -4.30 21.86
C GLN A 109 0.83 -3.61 22.32
N MET A 110 0.84 -3.07 23.56
CA MET A 110 -0.27 -2.30 24.08
C MET A 110 -0.24 -0.88 23.53
N LEU A 111 -1.30 -0.49 22.86
CA LEU A 111 -1.52 0.86 22.35
C LEU A 111 -2.40 1.65 23.33
N THR A 112 -2.16 2.94 23.42
CA THR A 112 -2.96 3.87 24.25
C THR A 112 -3.46 5.01 23.38
N ALA A 113 -4.75 5.25 23.38
CA ALA A 113 -5.39 6.33 22.65
C ALA A 113 -4.98 7.69 23.24
N SER A 114 -4.49 8.60 22.39
CA SER A 114 -4.19 9.98 22.74
C SER A 114 -5.40 10.91 22.57
N GLU A 115 -5.24 12.21 22.77
CA GLU A 115 -6.28 13.19 22.45
C GLU A 115 -6.57 13.28 20.93
N ASN A 116 -5.63 12.88 20.06
CA ASN A 116 -5.76 12.95 18.60
C ASN A 116 -6.76 11.94 18.02
N VAL A 117 -7.19 10.93 18.81
CA VAL A 117 -8.26 10.00 18.38
C VAL A 117 -9.63 10.68 18.27
N ARG A 118 -9.77 11.92 18.79
CA ARG A 118 -11.00 12.72 18.71
C ARG A 118 -11.21 13.30 17.32
N ILE A 119 -11.61 12.46 16.40
CA ILE A 119 -11.91 12.88 15.03
C ILE A 119 -13.33 13.46 14.98
N THR A 120 -13.43 14.67 14.44
CA THR A 120 -14.71 15.41 14.32
C THR A 120 -15.21 15.49 12.88
N GLU A 121 -14.51 14.88 11.93
CA GLU A 121 -14.86 14.86 10.52
C GLU A 121 -16.25 14.23 10.32
N PRO A 122 -17.22 14.94 9.71
CA PRO A 122 -18.55 14.38 9.48
C PRO A 122 -18.51 13.14 8.58
N GLY A 123 -19.15 12.06 9.03
CA GLY A 123 -19.18 10.80 8.28
C GLY A 123 -17.96 9.89 8.47
N ALA A 124 -16.98 10.29 9.28
CA ALA A 124 -15.85 9.44 9.62
C ALA A 124 -16.33 8.20 10.40
N THR A 125 -15.90 7.02 9.97
CA THR A 125 -16.14 5.78 10.71
C THR A 125 -15.18 5.71 11.91
N LEU A 126 -15.69 5.47 13.09
CA LEU A 126 -14.94 5.45 14.35
C LEU A 126 -15.22 4.17 15.13
N CYS A 127 -14.25 3.68 15.86
CA CYS A 127 -14.43 2.71 16.95
C CYS A 127 -15.11 3.37 18.16
N GLY A 128 -14.88 4.66 18.34
CA GLY A 128 -15.39 5.45 19.46
C GLY A 128 -14.44 5.43 20.67
N LEU A 129 -13.13 5.42 20.39
CA LEU A 129 -12.09 5.52 21.40
C LEU A 129 -12.16 6.84 22.16
N ASN A 130 -11.86 6.78 23.44
CA ASN A 130 -11.59 7.94 24.27
C ASN A 130 -10.10 7.99 24.63
N PRO A 131 -9.53 9.18 24.83
CA PRO A 131 -8.17 9.30 25.32
C PRO A 131 -7.94 8.48 26.59
N GLY A 132 -6.87 7.67 26.58
CA GLY A 132 -6.52 6.73 27.63
C GLY A 132 -7.12 5.32 27.48
N ASP A 133 -8.00 5.07 26.52
CA ASP A 133 -8.44 3.71 26.17
C ASP A 133 -7.24 2.92 25.61
N GLN A 134 -7.18 1.61 25.89
CA GLN A 134 -6.05 0.75 25.54
C GLN A 134 -6.51 -0.53 24.86
N MET A 135 -5.79 -0.93 23.82
CA MET A 135 -5.95 -2.22 23.15
C MET A 135 -4.61 -2.72 22.60
N THR A 136 -4.52 -4.02 22.34
CA THR A 136 -3.33 -4.58 21.70
C THR A 136 -3.26 -4.16 20.22
N MET A 137 -2.08 -4.20 19.63
CA MET A 137 -1.88 -3.96 18.19
C MET A 137 -2.74 -4.92 17.35
N GLU A 138 -2.82 -6.19 17.73
CA GLU A 138 -3.66 -7.17 17.05
C GLU A 138 -5.14 -6.77 17.08
N GLN A 139 -5.66 -6.35 18.23
CA GLN A 139 -7.04 -5.84 18.33
C GLN A 139 -7.25 -4.60 17.45
N ALA A 140 -6.30 -3.66 17.47
CA ALA A 140 -6.35 -2.46 16.67
C ALA A 140 -6.36 -2.77 15.16
N LEU A 141 -5.57 -3.73 14.71
CA LEU A 141 -5.55 -4.19 13.31
C LEU A 141 -6.90 -4.80 12.88
N HIS A 142 -7.53 -5.59 13.73
CA HIS A 142 -8.88 -6.11 13.47
C HIS A 142 -9.91 -4.98 13.30
N VAL A 143 -9.89 -3.99 14.19
CA VAL A 143 -10.79 -2.83 14.11
C VAL A 143 -10.51 -2.00 12.85
N LEU A 144 -9.24 -1.75 12.57
CA LEU A 144 -8.79 -0.99 11.42
C LEU A 144 -9.30 -1.58 10.10
N LEU A 145 -9.07 -2.87 9.90
CA LEU A 145 -9.32 -3.54 8.62
C LEU A 145 -10.80 -3.97 8.45
N LEU A 146 -11.48 -4.36 9.52
CA LEU A 146 -12.87 -4.83 9.42
C LEU A 146 -13.89 -3.69 9.46
N GLN A 147 -13.70 -2.72 10.35
CA GLN A 147 -14.62 -1.60 10.57
C GLN A 147 -14.17 -0.33 9.85
N SER A 148 -12.90 -0.25 9.44
CA SER A 148 -12.32 0.95 8.84
C SER A 148 -12.28 2.16 9.79
N ALA A 149 -11.99 1.94 11.07
CA ALA A 149 -12.02 2.96 12.10
C ALA A 149 -10.86 3.97 11.96
N ASN A 150 -11.19 5.26 11.86
CA ASN A 150 -10.21 6.33 11.67
C ASN A 150 -9.44 6.66 12.95
N ASP A 151 -10.11 6.65 14.10
CA ASP A 151 -9.52 6.87 15.42
C ASP A 151 -8.48 5.79 15.78
N VAL A 152 -8.73 4.55 15.38
CA VAL A 152 -7.79 3.44 15.56
C VAL A 152 -6.56 3.60 14.65
N ALA A 153 -6.71 4.14 13.44
CA ALA A 153 -5.57 4.43 12.57
C ALA A 153 -4.60 5.44 13.23
N ILE A 154 -5.12 6.47 13.89
CA ILE A 154 -4.32 7.43 14.67
C ILE A 154 -3.61 6.74 15.83
N MET A 155 -4.33 5.92 16.60
CA MET A 155 -3.77 5.18 17.74
C MET A 155 -2.64 4.25 17.31
N ILE A 156 -2.76 3.56 16.17
CA ILE A 156 -1.71 2.72 15.60
C ILE A 156 -0.50 3.57 15.22
N ALA A 157 -0.72 4.67 14.51
CA ALA A 157 0.34 5.54 14.03
C ALA A 157 1.21 6.06 15.18
N GLU A 158 0.57 6.59 16.22
CA GLU A 158 1.27 7.08 17.41
C GLU A 158 1.95 5.97 18.20
N GLY A 159 1.34 4.79 18.25
CA GLY A 159 1.90 3.64 18.94
C GLY A 159 3.15 3.05 18.28
N ILE A 160 3.29 3.18 16.95
CA ILE A 160 4.47 2.72 16.20
C ILE A 160 5.58 3.77 16.20
N SER A 161 5.24 5.01 15.86
CA SER A 161 6.23 6.05 15.53
C SER A 161 6.28 7.19 16.55
N GLY A 162 5.40 7.19 17.56
CA GLY A 162 5.31 8.25 18.56
C GLY A 162 4.48 9.46 18.11
N SER A 163 4.33 9.70 16.81
CA SER A 163 3.47 10.74 16.25
C SER A 163 2.85 10.31 14.92
N VAL A 164 1.80 10.99 14.49
CA VAL A 164 1.17 10.78 13.18
C VAL A 164 2.14 11.18 12.07
N GLU A 165 2.85 12.27 12.23
CA GLU A 165 3.80 12.80 11.24
C GLU A 165 4.94 11.83 10.95
N GLU A 166 5.55 11.26 12.00
CA GLU A 166 6.61 10.26 11.87
C GLU A 166 6.09 8.97 11.23
N PHE A 167 4.87 8.57 11.57
CA PHE A 167 4.24 7.40 10.95
C PHE A 167 3.96 7.62 9.46
N VAL A 168 3.48 8.79 9.08
CA VAL A 168 3.24 9.16 7.68
C VAL A 168 4.55 9.18 6.88
N ALA A 169 5.64 9.68 7.48
CA ALA A 169 6.96 9.59 6.85
C ALA A 169 7.35 8.13 6.59
N LEU A 170 7.14 7.25 7.57
CA LEU A 170 7.40 5.81 7.43
C LEU A 170 6.50 5.15 6.37
N MET A 171 5.21 5.54 6.27
CA MET A 171 4.32 5.06 5.20
C MET A 171 4.87 5.41 3.81
N ASN A 172 5.34 6.63 3.60
CA ASN A 172 5.87 7.06 2.32
C ASN A 172 7.24 6.41 2.00
N GLU A 173 8.09 6.21 3.00
CA GLU A 173 9.34 5.47 2.85
C GLU A 173 9.08 4.02 2.45
N GLU A 174 8.16 3.36 3.11
CA GLU A 174 7.77 1.98 2.80
C GLU A 174 7.13 1.86 1.41
N ALA A 175 6.26 2.79 1.02
CA ALA A 175 5.68 2.83 -0.33
C ALA A 175 6.77 2.94 -1.40
N ALA A 176 7.74 3.83 -1.20
CA ALA A 176 8.86 3.99 -2.12
C ALA A 176 9.72 2.71 -2.21
N ALA A 177 9.96 2.02 -1.08
CA ALA A 177 10.69 0.76 -1.04
C ALA A 177 9.99 -0.37 -1.82
N LEU A 178 8.65 -0.34 -1.88
CA LEU A 178 7.83 -1.28 -2.65
C LEU A 178 7.72 -0.91 -4.14
N GLY A 179 8.29 0.22 -4.57
CA GLY A 179 8.13 0.74 -5.93
C GLY A 179 6.81 1.46 -6.17
N ALA A 180 5.99 1.69 -5.15
CA ALA A 180 4.77 2.49 -5.21
C ALA A 180 5.13 3.99 -5.15
N THR A 181 5.55 4.53 -6.30
CA THR A 181 6.17 5.86 -6.40
C THR A 181 5.21 6.95 -6.88
N ASN A 182 3.98 6.60 -7.21
CA ASN A 182 2.93 7.54 -7.64
C ASN A 182 1.84 7.74 -6.57
N CYS A 183 2.18 7.53 -5.30
CA CYS A 183 1.33 7.82 -4.16
C CYS A 183 2.02 8.78 -3.20
N ASN A 184 1.23 9.44 -2.38
CA ASN A 184 1.69 10.24 -1.27
C ASN A 184 0.66 10.17 -0.14
N PHE A 185 1.10 9.74 1.02
CA PHE A 185 0.28 9.70 2.23
C PHE A 185 0.53 10.95 3.06
N THR A 186 -0.55 11.56 3.58
CA THR A 186 -0.50 12.71 4.50
C THR A 186 -1.11 12.36 5.86
N ASN A 187 -1.88 11.27 5.93
CA ASN A 187 -2.48 10.76 7.16
C ASN A 187 -2.65 9.23 7.09
N PRO A 188 -2.82 8.55 8.25
CA PRO A 188 -2.92 7.09 8.30
C PRO A 188 -4.34 6.55 8.09
N ASN A 189 -5.36 7.39 8.02
CA ASN A 189 -6.77 6.99 8.02
C ASN A 189 -7.47 7.19 6.66
N GLY A 190 -6.90 7.98 5.75
CA GLY A 190 -7.45 8.25 4.43
C GLY A 190 -8.56 9.31 4.42
N LEU A 191 -8.65 10.14 5.44
CA LEU A 191 -9.48 11.35 5.37
C LEU A 191 -8.93 12.28 4.31
N THR A 192 -9.82 13.04 3.67
CA THR A 192 -9.44 13.91 2.56
C THR A 192 -8.52 15.02 3.03
N GLU A 193 -7.35 15.09 2.44
CA GLU A 193 -6.34 16.09 2.73
C GLU A 193 -5.58 16.44 1.45
N GLU A 194 -5.13 17.70 1.34
CA GLU A 194 -4.34 18.13 0.19
C GLU A 194 -3.05 17.34 0.09
N GLY A 195 -2.75 16.84 -1.11
CA GLY A 195 -1.58 16.02 -1.35
C GLY A 195 -1.75 14.53 -0.98
N HIS A 196 -2.92 14.10 -0.49
CA HIS A 196 -3.18 12.69 -0.19
C HIS A 196 -3.74 11.96 -1.42
N TYR A 197 -2.91 11.14 -2.06
CA TYR A 197 -3.30 10.43 -3.28
C TYR A 197 -2.58 9.08 -3.42
N MET A 198 -3.15 8.21 -4.25
CA MET A 198 -2.58 6.92 -4.63
C MET A 198 -3.13 6.51 -6.00
N THR A 199 -2.37 5.73 -6.76
CA THR A 199 -2.86 5.10 -7.99
C THR A 199 -3.37 3.69 -7.73
N ALA A 200 -4.14 3.12 -8.67
CA ALA A 200 -4.57 1.73 -8.57
C ALA A 200 -3.39 0.75 -8.66
N TYR A 201 -2.31 1.12 -9.35
CA TYR A 201 -1.10 0.31 -9.42
C TYR A 201 -0.29 0.36 -8.12
N ASP A 202 -0.13 1.52 -7.50
CA ASP A 202 0.52 1.61 -6.18
C ASP A 202 -0.25 0.79 -5.13
N LEU A 203 -1.58 0.86 -5.15
CA LEU A 203 -2.41 0.03 -4.27
C LEU A 203 -2.15 -1.47 -4.50
N TYR A 204 -2.01 -1.90 -5.76
CA TYR A 204 -1.67 -3.29 -6.07
C TYR A 204 -0.33 -3.68 -5.45
N LEU A 205 0.71 -2.88 -5.58
CA LEU A 205 2.04 -3.16 -5.00
C LEU A 205 1.99 -3.27 -3.47
N ILE A 206 1.34 -2.31 -2.81
CA ILE A 206 1.16 -2.30 -1.36
C ILE A 206 0.34 -3.51 -0.89
N PHE A 207 -0.73 -3.83 -1.61
CA PHE A 207 -1.59 -4.97 -1.27
C PHE A 207 -0.89 -6.31 -1.46
N GLN A 208 -0.06 -6.46 -2.52
CA GLN A 208 0.76 -7.67 -2.73
C GLN A 208 1.72 -7.91 -1.58
N GLU A 209 2.38 -6.88 -1.08
CA GLU A 209 3.23 -6.99 0.11
C GLU A 209 2.40 -7.35 1.36
N ALA A 210 1.26 -6.69 1.58
CA ALA A 210 0.41 -6.99 2.73
C ALA A 210 -0.06 -8.45 2.75
N LEU A 211 -0.32 -9.05 1.59
CA LEU A 211 -0.70 -10.46 1.45
C LEU A 211 0.41 -11.45 1.83
N GLN A 212 1.67 -11.03 1.97
CA GLN A 212 2.75 -11.89 2.47
C GLN A 212 2.62 -12.16 3.98
N TYR A 213 1.83 -11.36 4.70
CA TYR A 213 1.66 -11.48 6.15
C TYR A 213 0.41 -12.28 6.52
N GLU A 214 0.62 -13.37 7.25
CA GLU A 214 -0.47 -14.29 7.65
C GLU A 214 -1.55 -13.57 8.47
N LEU A 215 -1.17 -12.69 9.40
CA LEU A 215 -2.11 -11.92 10.22
C LEU A 215 -3.03 -11.05 9.36
N PHE A 216 -2.49 -10.38 8.34
CA PHE A 216 -3.29 -9.59 7.40
C PHE A 216 -4.32 -10.48 6.67
N ASN A 217 -3.85 -11.61 6.14
CA ASN A 217 -4.72 -12.56 5.42
C ASN A 217 -5.83 -13.13 6.30
N GLN A 218 -5.53 -13.44 7.56
CA GLN A 218 -6.53 -13.92 8.51
C GLN A 218 -7.60 -12.87 8.77
N ILE A 219 -7.19 -11.63 9.05
CA ILE A 219 -8.13 -10.55 9.40
C ILE A 219 -9.07 -10.23 8.23
N ILE A 220 -8.55 -10.04 7.01
CA ILE A 220 -9.38 -9.60 5.88
C ILE A 220 -10.43 -10.62 5.45
N GLN A 221 -10.30 -11.88 5.84
CA GLN A 221 -11.25 -12.94 5.56
C GLN A 221 -12.35 -13.10 6.63
N MET A 222 -12.21 -12.44 7.78
CA MET A 222 -13.19 -12.53 8.86
C MET A 222 -14.49 -11.79 8.53
N SER A 223 -15.63 -12.38 8.84
CA SER A 223 -16.93 -11.72 8.76
C SER A 223 -17.24 -10.86 9.98
N THR A 224 -16.78 -11.30 11.15
CA THR A 224 -16.99 -10.66 12.46
C THR A 224 -15.78 -10.85 13.35
N TYR A 225 -15.60 -9.96 14.30
CA TYR A 225 -14.58 -10.09 15.36
C TYR A 225 -15.14 -9.56 16.68
N THR A 226 -15.02 -10.33 17.74
CA THR A 226 -15.49 -9.95 19.09
C THR A 226 -14.32 -10.02 20.07
N THR A 227 -14.13 -8.96 20.84
CA THR A 227 -13.07 -8.86 21.84
C THR A 227 -13.47 -7.88 22.95
N THR A 228 -12.61 -7.70 23.94
CA THR A 228 -12.70 -6.63 24.94
C THR A 228 -11.42 -5.82 24.93
N TYR A 229 -11.52 -4.52 25.19
CA TYR A 229 -10.39 -3.63 25.40
C TYR A 229 -10.56 -2.85 26.71
N HIS A 230 -9.51 -2.21 27.20
CA HIS A 230 -9.55 -1.48 28.46
C HIS A 230 -9.87 -0.01 28.25
N ASP A 231 -10.81 0.52 29.03
CA ASP A 231 -11.01 1.96 29.09
C ASP A 231 -9.90 2.63 29.94
N ARG A 232 -9.87 3.96 29.89
CA ARG A 232 -8.88 4.78 30.64
C ARG A 232 -8.86 4.54 32.17
N ASN A 233 -9.88 3.91 32.74
CA ASN A 233 -9.97 3.59 34.14
C ASN A 233 -9.65 2.11 34.45
N GLY A 234 -9.26 1.35 33.41
CA GLY A 234 -8.98 -0.08 33.46
C GLY A 234 -10.24 -0.97 33.43
N GLY A 235 -11.41 -0.38 33.16
CA GLY A 235 -12.64 -1.13 32.92
C GLY A 235 -12.65 -1.81 31.54
N GLU A 236 -13.21 -3.03 31.48
CA GLU A 236 -13.36 -3.73 30.21
C GLU A 236 -14.55 -3.19 29.41
N LYS A 237 -14.33 -2.94 28.11
CA LYS A 237 -15.35 -2.60 27.13
C LYS A 237 -15.44 -3.69 26.07
N ALA A 238 -16.63 -4.23 25.87
CA ALA A 238 -16.89 -5.17 24.79
C ALA A 238 -16.83 -4.47 23.43
N LEU A 239 -16.24 -5.13 22.46
CA LEU A 239 -16.11 -4.68 21.08
C LEU A 239 -16.62 -5.80 20.16
N ASP A 240 -17.68 -5.51 19.42
CA ASP A 240 -18.30 -6.43 18.48
C ASP A 240 -18.31 -5.79 17.08
N ILE A 241 -17.44 -6.28 16.21
CA ILE A 241 -17.16 -5.71 14.91
C ILE A 241 -17.72 -6.61 13.81
N LYS A 242 -18.38 -5.97 12.86
CA LYS A 242 -18.81 -6.62 11.61
C LYS A 242 -17.96 -6.07 10.46
N ASN A 243 -17.44 -6.98 9.65
CA ASN A 243 -16.69 -6.57 8.46
C ASN A 243 -17.55 -5.65 7.57
N SER A 244 -16.98 -4.52 7.14
CA SER A 244 -17.65 -3.59 6.22
C SER A 244 -17.94 -4.23 4.85
N ASN A 245 -17.18 -5.25 4.46
CA ASN A 245 -17.43 -6.01 3.24
C ASN A 245 -18.68 -6.88 3.35
N ARG A 246 -19.74 -6.48 2.65
CA ARG A 246 -21.04 -7.17 2.67
C ARG A 246 -20.99 -8.59 2.10
N TYR A 247 -20.10 -8.87 1.16
CA TYR A 247 -19.93 -10.20 0.57
C TYR A 247 -19.49 -11.24 1.61
N LEU A 248 -18.58 -10.86 2.51
CA LEU A 248 -18.12 -11.74 3.58
C LEU A 248 -19.17 -11.99 4.65
N ARG A 249 -20.13 -11.08 4.81
CA ARG A 249 -21.22 -11.23 5.79
C ARG A 249 -22.38 -12.11 5.31
N GLY A 250 -22.37 -12.55 4.05
CA GLY A 250 -23.47 -13.32 3.45
C GLY A 250 -24.79 -12.55 3.35
N THR A 251 -24.76 -11.21 3.45
CA THR A 251 -25.95 -10.35 3.42
C THR A 251 -26.25 -9.79 2.03
N TRP A 252 -25.59 -10.33 1.01
CA TRP A 252 -25.79 -9.90 -0.37
C TRP A 252 -26.77 -10.84 -1.07
N GLU A 253 -27.98 -10.35 -1.36
CA GLU A 253 -28.88 -10.98 -2.31
C GLU A 253 -28.47 -10.53 -3.73
N MET A 254 -28.21 -11.49 -4.62
CA MET A 254 -27.95 -11.23 -6.04
C MET A 254 -29.25 -10.92 -6.77
#